data_97f6b26643582db625fbe367f6059732
#
_entry.id   97f6b26643582db625fbe367f6059732
#
_cell.length_a   1.000
_cell.length_b   1.000
_cell.length_c   1.000
_cell.angle_alpha   90.00
_cell.angle_beta   90.00
_cell.angle_gamma   90.00
#
_symmetry.space_group_name_H-M   'P 1'
#
loop_
_entity.id
_entity.type
_entity.pdbx_description
1 polymer ?
#
loop_
_entity_poly.entity_id
_entity_poly.type
_entity_poly.pdbx_seq_one_letter_code
_entity_poly.pdbx_strand_id
1 'polypeptide(L)'
;MSFPYQDRAMHLLDTPGHNDFSEDTYRTLTAVESALMMIDSAKGVEAQTIKLMKVCRMRDTPIVTFMNKFDRDSLDPFELIDNIEKTLSIQCIPLSWPIGDGVDFKGVYNLKDKTITSFKESEDPTSPLIIDASDLNSQQVIEHVGEELIEKLAEDLELSLIHISEPTRQD
;
A
#
# COMPACT_ATOMS: atom_id res chain seq x y z
N MET A 1 6.01 -7.67 -18.38
CA MET A 1 5.51 -6.41 -18.99
C MET A 1 6.63 -5.37 -18.97
N SER A 2 6.75 -4.54 -20.03
CA SER A 2 7.78 -3.48 -20.06
C SER A 2 7.13 -2.18 -20.50
N PHE A 3 7.48 -1.08 -19.83
CA PHE A 3 6.92 0.25 -20.12
C PHE A 3 7.93 1.34 -19.78
N PRO A 4 7.90 2.48 -20.46
CA PRO A 4 8.71 3.64 -20.12
C PRO A 4 8.10 4.36 -18.91
N TYR A 5 8.96 4.80 -17.99
CA TYR A 5 8.60 5.66 -16.86
C TYR A 5 9.76 6.58 -16.52
N GLN A 6 9.57 7.89 -16.58
CA GLN A 6 10.62 8.91 -16.37
C GLN A 6 11.90 8.51 -17.11
N ASP A 7 12.36 8.74 -18.06
CA ASP A 7 13.59 8.43 -18.82
C ASP A 7 14.20 7.02 -18.58
N ARG A 8 13.43 6.07 -18.03
CA ARG A 8 13.84 4.69 -17.75
C ARG A 8 12.88 3.67 -18.37
N ALA A 9 13.40 2.51 -18.71
CA ALA A 9 12.60 1.35 -19.07
C ALA A 9 12.33 0.52 -17.81
N MET A 10 11.06 0.38 -17.43
CA MET A 10 10.63 -0.45 -16.32
C MET A 10 10.24 -1.83 -16.84
N HIS A 11 10.70 -2.88 -16.17
CA HIS A 11 10.36 -4.26 -16.47
C HIS A 11 9.62 -4.87 -15.27
N LEU A 12 8.33 -5.13 -15.43
CA LEU A 12 7.53 -5.78 -14.41
C LEU A 12 7.45 -7.29 -14.71
N LEU A 13 7.91 -8.10 -13.76
CA LEU A 13 7.80 -9.55 -13.78
C LEU A 13 6.71 -9.94 -12.77
N ASP A 14 5.59 -10.46 -13.27
CA ASP A 14 4.50 -10.95 -12.46
C ASP A 14 4.75 -12.38 -12.03
N THR A 15 4.48 -12.68 -10.76
CA THR A 15 4.61 -14.03 -10.22
C THR A 15 3.23 -14.56 -9.80
N PRO A 16 2.91 -15.84 -10.12
CA PRO A 16 1.64 -16.43 -9.70
C PRO A 16 1.48 -16.40 -8.17
N GLY A 17 0.35 -15.89 -7.68
CA GLY A 17 0.07 -15.76 -6.24
C GLY A 17 -0.44 -17.04 -5.57
N HIS A 18 -0.68 -18.13 -6.33
CA HIS A 18 -1.23 -19.38 -5.80
C HIS A 18 -0.14 -20.36 -5.37
N ASN A 19 -0.54 -21.43 -4.69
CA ASN A 19 0.31 -22.44 -4.03
C ASN A 19 1.40 -23.11 -4.89
N ASP A 20 1.40 -22.88 -6.19
CA ASP A 20 2.44 -23.35 -7.09
C ASP A 20 3.69 -22.47 -6.98
N PHE A 21 4.38 -22.62 -5.85
CA PHE A 21 5.74 -22.11 -5.68
C PHE A 21 6.64 -22.90 -6.62
N SER A 22 6.60 -22.51 -7.86
CA SER A 22 7.50 -23.05 -8.83
C SER A 22 8.91 -22.48 -8.62
N GLU A 23 9.89 -23.25 -8.95
CA GLU A 23 11.29 -22.82 -9.09
C GLU A 23 11.41 -21.49 -9.88
N ASP A 24 10.43 -21.19 -10.72
CA ASP A 24 10.34 -19.99 -11.55
C ASP A 24 10.14 -18.70 -10.72
N THR A 25 9.39 -18.74 -9.61
CA THR A 25 9.25 -17.57 -8.71
C THR A 25 10.58 -17.23 -8.04
N TYR A 26 11.33 -18.25 -7.62
CA TYR A 26 12.69 -18.05 -7.09
C TYR A 26 13.63 -17.46 -8.14
N ARG A 27 13.59 -18.00 -9.36
CA ARG A 27 14.39 -17.47 -10.48
C ARG A 27 14.01 -16.03 -10.79
N THR A 28 12.72 -15.70 -10.82
CA THR A 28 12.23 -14.34 -11.04
C THR A 28 12.78 -13.39 -9.98
N LEU A 29 12.64 -13.72 -8.69
CA LEU A 29 13.16 -12.91 -7.60
C LEU A 29 14.70 -12.77 -7.62
N THR A 30 15.41 -13.72 -8.25
CA THR A 30 16.85 -13.60 -8.42
C THR A 30 17.27 -12.68 -9.56
N ALA A 31 16.36 -12.32 -10.44
CA ALA A 31 16.62 -11.52 -11.63
C ALA A 31 16.15 -10.05 -11.51
N VAL A 32 15.55 -9.68 -10.37
CA VAL A 32 14.99 -8.33 -10.13
C VAL A 32 15.81 -7.53 -9.12
N GLU A 33 15.77 -6.22 -9.25
CA GLU A 33 16.46 -5.27 -8.36
C GLU A 33 15.61 -4.86 -7.16
N SER A 34 14.28 -5.01 -7.25
CA SER A 34 13.33 -4.72 -6.18
C SER A 34 12.08 -5.58 -6.31
N ALA A 35 11.32 -5.72 -5.24
CA ALA A 35 10.08 -6.49 -5.21
C ALA A 35 8.92 -5.61 -4.73
N LEU A 36 7.77 -5.73 -5.40
CA LEU A 36 6.50 -5.19 -4.94
C LEU A 36 5.72 -6.35 -4.28
N MET A 37 5.56 -6.26 -2.97
CA MET A 37 4.82 -7.25 -2.18
C MET A 37 3.35 -6.85 -2.10
N MET A 38 2.48 -7.69 -2.64
CA MET A 38 1.03 -7.48 -2.63
C MET A 38 0.41 -8.18 -1.42
N ILE A 39 -0.28 -7.42 -0.56
CA ILE A 39 -1.02 -7.92 0.60
C ILE A 39 -2.52 -7.72 0.37
N ASP A 40 -3.30 -8.75 0.55
CA ASP A 40 -4.77 -8.67 0.55
C ASP A 40 -5.24 -8.01 1.85
N SER A 41 -5.96 -6.88 1.75
CA SER A 41 -6.39 -6.10 2.92
C SER A 41 -7.34 -6.85 3.86
N ALA A 42 -8.06 -7.85 3.36
CA ALA A 42 -8.95 -8.67 4.18
C ALA A 42 -8.24 -9.82 4.89
N LYS A 43 -7.08 -10.26 4.37
CA LYS A 43 -6.39 -11.46 4.86
C LYS A 43 -5.10 -11.17 5.62
N GLY A 44 -4.46 -10.04 5.32
CA GLY A 44 -3.12 -9.74 5.83
C GLY A 44 -2.04 -10.65 5.24
N VAL A 45 -1.02 -10.95 6.04
CA VAL A 45 0.14 -11.75 5.61
C VAL A 45 -0.20 -13.23 5.54
N GLU A 46 -0.11 -13.82 4.36
CA GLU A 46 -0.32 -15.24 4.13
C GLU A 46 1.00 -16.03 4.17
N ALA A 47 0.93 -17.35 4.38
CA ALA A 47 2.09 -18.23 4.47
C ALA A 47 3.04 -18.14 3.27
N GLN A 48 2.49 -17.84 2.10
CA GLN A 48 3.21 -17.65 0.87
C GLN A 48 4.09 -16.40 0.92
N THR A 49 3.53 -15.29 1.40
CA THR A 49 4.24 -14.01 1.60
C THR A 49 5.45 -14.18 2.50
N ILE A 50 5.31 -14.97 3.59
CA ILE A 50 6.42 -15.27 4.51
C ILE A 50 7.57 -15.98 3.80
N LYS A 51 7.26 -16.94 2.92
CA LYS A 51 8.28 -17.68 2.14
C LYS A 51 9.01 -16.76 1.18
N LEU A 52 8.27 -15.91 0.45
CA LEU A 52 8.86 -14.94 -0.50
C LEU A 52 9.72 -13.90 0.22
N MET A 53 9.26 -13.43 1.37
CA MET A 53 10.02 -12.49 2.20
C MET A 53 11.37 -13.05 2.61
N LYS A 54 11.46 -14.35 2.95
CA LYS A 54 12.73 -15.01 3.27
C LYS A 54 13.71 -14.96 2.09
N VAL A 55 13.21 -15.16 0.87
CA VAL A 55 14.05 -15.09 -0.34
C VAL A 55 14.55 -13.68 -0.58
N CYS A 56 13.68 -12.67 -0.46
CA CYS A 56 14.08 -11.28 -0.61
C CYS A 56 15.16 -10.88 0.41
N ARG A 57 15.02 -11.32 1.67
CA ARG A 57 16.03 -11.09 2.72
C ARG A 57 17.38 -11.72 2.44
N MET A 58 17.38 -12.95 1.96
CA MET A 58 18.65 -13.65 1.63
C MET A 58 19.44 -12.92 0.54
N ARG A 59 18.82 -12.03 -0.20
CA ARG A 59 19.39 -11.29 -1.31
C ARG A 59 19.49 -9.79 -1.08
N ASP A 60 19.06 -9.31 0.07
CA ASP A 60 18.95 -7.88 0.39
C ASP A 60 18.12 -7.11 -0.66
N THR A 61 17.11 -7.78 -1.24
CA THR A 61 16.23 -7.17 -2.24
C THR A 61 15.30 -6.13 -1.57
N PRO A 62 15.34 -4.86 -1.98
CA PRO A 62 14.42 -3.84 -1.49
C PRO A 62 12.96 -4.20 -1.77
N ILE A 63 12.09 -3.95 -0.79
CA ILE A 63 10.66 -4.29 -0.88
C ILE A 63 9.82 -3.05 -0.67
N VAL A 64 8.83 -2.87 -1.55
CA VAL A 64 7.70 -1.97 -1.35
C VAL A 64 6.46 -2.83 -1.12
N THR A 65 5.71 -2.54 -0.07
CA THR A 65 4.46 -3.25 0.23
C THR A 65 3.28 -2.47 -0.30
N PHE A 66 2.36 -3.16 -0.97
CA PHE A 66 1.11 -2.61 -1.45
C PHE A 66 -0.06 -3.39 -0.85
N MET A 67 -0.88 -2.72 -0.05
CA MET A 67 -2.12 -3.26 0.50
C MET A 67 -3.23 -3.08 -0.53
N ASN A 68 -3.78 -4.19 -1.02
CA ASN A 68 -4.72 -4.23 -2.12
C ASN A 68 -6.13 -4.58 -1.66
N LYS A 69 -7.14 -4.17 -2.42
CA LYS A 69 -8.56 -4.50 -2.26
C LYS A 69 -9.28 -3.77 -1.11
N PHE A 70 -8.89 -2.56 -0.79
CA PHE A 70 -9.65 -1.70 0.14
C PHE A 70 -11.04 -1.31 -0.37
N ASP A 71 -11.35 -1.59 -1.63
CA ASP A 71 -12.69 -1.51 -2.22
C ASP A 71 -13.65 -2.62 -1.75
N ARG A 72 -13.19 -3.50 -0.88
CA ARG A 72 -13.93 -4.58 -0.22
C ARG A 72 -13.79 -4.47 1.28
N ASP A 73 -14.57 -5.26 2.03
CA ASP A 73 -14.41 -5.37 3.48
C ASP A 73 -12.95 -5.72 3.80
N SER A 74 -12.31 -4.88 4.58
CA SER A 74 -10.89 -5.00 4.90
C SER A 74 -10.65 -4.95 6.41
N LEU A 75 -9.47 -5.39 6.83
CA LEU A 75 -8.98 -5.15 8.18
C LEU A 75 -8.63 -3.66 8.32
N ASP A 76 -8.61 -3.20 9.56
CA ASP A 76 -8.15 -1.84 9.87
C ASP A 76 -6.69 -1.64 9.38
N PRO A 77 -6.34 -0.49 8.78
CA PRO A 77 -5.00 -0.24 8.28
C PRO A 77 -3.89 -0.40 9.32
N PHE A 78 -4.13 -0.01 10.58
CA PHE A 78 -3.15 -0.20 11.66
C PHE A 78 -2.99 -1.66 12.03
N GLU A 79 -4.09 -2.44 12.07
CA GLU A 79 -4.02 -3.89 12.27
C GLU A 79 -3.23 -4.58 11.16
N LEU A 80 -3.36 -4.12 9.92
CA LEU A 80 -2.59 -4.64 8.78
C LEU A 80 -1.10 -4.32 8.92
N ILE A 81 -0.75 -3.10 9.30
CA ILE A 81 0.64 -2.70 9.55
C ILE A 81 1.23 -3.57 10.67
N ASP A 82 0.54 -3.68 11.79
CA ASP A 82 0.92 -4.53 12.92
C ASP A 82 1.11 -5.99 12.53
N ASN A 83 0.21 -6.53 11.71
CA ASN A 83 0.29 -7.90 11.19
C ASN A 83 1.54 -8.09 10.32
N ILE A 84 1.82 -7.14 9.42
CA ILE A 84 2.99 -7.16 8.55
C ILE A 84 4.27 -7.09 9.39
N GLU A 85 4.36 -6.12 10.30
CA GLU A 85 5.54 -5.90 11.13
C GLU A 85 5.87 -7.11 12.02
N LYS A 86 4.86 -7.63 12.74
CA LYS A 86 5.02 -8.79 13.62
C LYS A 86 5.34 -10.06 12.85
N THR A 87 4.62 -10.31 11.76
CA THR A 87 4.77 -11.57 11.00
C THR A 87 6.04 -11.60 10.17
N LEU A 88 6.39 -10.49 9.56
CA LEU A 88 7.56 -10.39 8.70
C LEU A 88 8.79 -9.83 9.42
N SER A 89 8.68 -9.37 10.67
CA SER A 89 9.76 -8.72 11.43
C SER A 89 10.44 -7.62 10.60
N ILE A 90 9.67 -6.70 10.06
CA ILE A 90 10.09 -5.49 9.35
C ILE A 90 9.42 -4.28 9.99
N GLN A 91 9.96 -3.11 9.77
CA GLN A 91 9.30 -1.85 10.11
C GLN A 91 8.59 -1.31 8.86
N CYS A 92 7.35 -0.85 9.02
CA CYS A 92 6.56 -0.27 7.96
C CYS A 92 6.53 1.26 8.06
N ILE A 93 6.73 1.93 6.93
CA ILE A 93 6.57 3.37 6.83
C ILE A 93 5.49 3.63 5.76
N PRO A 94 4.29 4.10 6.14
CA PRO A 94 3.24 4.36 5.19
C PRO A 94 3.60 5.53 4.26
N LEU A 95 3.43 5.33 2.97
CA LEU A 95 3.58 6.35 1.93
C LEU A 95 2.23 6.90 1.50
N SER A 96 1.18 6.11 1.64
CA SER A 96 -0.19 6.47 1.35
C SER A 96 -1.13 5.84 2.36
N TRP A 97 -2.30 6.45 2.55
CA TRP A 97 -3.32 6.01 3.49
C TRP A 97 -4.67 5.84 2.80
N PRO A 98 -5.41 4.74 3.04
CA PRO A 98 -6.74 4.56 2.46
C PRO A 98 -7.74 5.52 3.08
N ILE A 99 -8.71 5.96 2.29
CA ILE A 99 -9.82 6.82 2.73
C ILE A 99 -11.09 5.98 2.65
N GLY A 100 -11.56 5.50 3.80
CA GLY A 100 -12.65 4.54 3.89
C GLY A 100 -12.25 3.15 3.41
N ASP A 101 -13.19 2.22 3.47
CA ASP A 101 -13.06 0.84 3.01
C ASP A 101 -14.39 0.34 2.43
N GLY A 102 -14.36 -0.80 1.75
CA GLY A 102 -15.54 -1.41 1.14
C GLY A 102 -16.27 -0.46 0.20
N VAL A 103 -17.56 -0.28 0.44
CA VAL A 103 -18.43 0.60 -0.37
C VAL A 103 -18.13 2.09 -0.17
N ASP A 104 -17.56 2.42 0.98
CA ASP A 104 -17.21 3.79 1.36
C ASP A 104 -15.79 4.18 0.96
N PHE A 105 -15.03 3.28 0.33
CA PHE A 105 -13.71 3.57 -0.19
C PHE A 105 -13.75 4.71 -1.22
N LYS A 106 -13.09 5.83 -0.92
CA LYS A 106 -13.03 7.04 -1.76
C LYS A 106 -11.74 7.13 -2.58
N GLY A 107 -10.66 6.53 -2.09
CA GLY A 107 -9.36 6.63 -2.71
C GLY A 107 -8.23 6.51 -1.71
N VAL A 108 -7.08 7.08 -2.05
CA VAL A 108 -5.87 7.03 -1.23
C VAL A 108 -5.29 8.42 -1.05
N TYR A 109 -4.93 8.76 0.19
CA TYR A 109 -4.18 9.97 0.52
C TYR A 109 -2.68 9.70 0.40
N ASN A 110 -1.95 10.49 -0.38
CA ASN A 110 -0.50 10.45 -0.47
C ASN A 110 0.12 11.34 0.61
N LEU A 111 0.87 10.75 1.54
CA LEU A 111 1.43 11.46 2.68
C LEU A 111 2.52 12.46 2.27
N LYS A 112 3.28 12.15 1.21
CA LYS A 112 4.36 13.00 0.73
C LYS A 112 3.85 14.21 -0.05
N ASP A 113 3.00 13.94 -1.03
CA ASP A 113 2.55 14.97 -1.97
C ASP A 113 1.31 15.70 -1.45
N LYS A 114 0.69 15.21 -0.37
CA LYS A 114 -0.55 15.73 0.23
C LYS A 114 -1.68 15.83 -0.80
N THR A 115 -1.87 14.75 -1.53
CA THR A 115 -2.89 14.65 -2.57
C THR A 115 -3.78 13.44 -2.33
N ILE A 116 -5.03 13.52 -2.76
CA ILE A 116 -5.96 12.38 -2.78
C ILE A 116 -6.04 11.88 -4.22
N THR A 117 -5.83 10.57 -4.38
CA THR A 117 -6.04 9.87 -5.64
C THR A 117 -7.36 9.12 -5.56
N SER A 118 -8.37 9.55 -6.33
CA SER A 118 -9.68 8.91 -6.40
C SER A 118 -9.85 8.12 -7.70
N PHE A 119 -10.48 6.94 -7.58
CA PHE A 119 -10.69 6.03 -8.70
C PHE A 119 -12.15 5.95 -9.17
N LYS A 120 -13.10 6.45 -8.37
CA LYS A 120 -14.55 6.30 -8.63
C LYS A 120 -15.14 7.34 -9.61
N GLU A 121 -14.52 8.49 -9.75
CA GLU A 121 -15.07 9.62 -10.54
C GLU A 121 -14.38 9.87 -11.88
N SER A 122 -13.43 9.02 -12.23
CA SER A 122 -12.75 9.10 -13.51
C SER A 122 -13.55 8.36 -14.59
N GLU A 123 -13.93 9.04 -15.65
CA GLU A 123 -14.51 8.41 -16.85
C GLU A 123 -13.52 7.45 -17.52
N ASP A 124 -12.23 7.65 -17.28
CA ASP A 124 -11.13 6.81 -17.73
C ASP A 124 -10.46 6.11 -16.54
N PRO A 125 -10.61 4.78 -16.39
CA PRO A 125 -9.97 4.04 -15.31
C PRO A 125 -8.43 4.09 -15.32
N THR A 126 -7.83 4.55 -16.40
CA THR A 126 -6.37 4.73 -16.52
C THR A 126 -5.90 6.11 -16.05
N SER A 127 -6.82 7.03 -15.76
CA SER A 127 -6.53 8.41 -15.38
C SER A 127 -7.28 8.78 -14.09
N PRO A 128 -6.76 8.40 -12.91
CA PRO A 128 -7.42 8.72 -11.65
C PRO A 128 -7.50 10.24 -11.43
N LEU A 129 -8.55 10.67 -10.72
CA LEU A 129 -8.68 12.06 -10.30
C LEU A 129 -7.70 12.33 -9.16
N ILE A 130 -6.87 13.36 -9.33
CA ILE A 130 -5.92 13.80 -8.29
C ILE A 130 -6.41 15.14 -7.73
N ILE A 131 -6.62 15.20 -6.42
CA ILE A 131 -7.12 16.36 -5.68
C ILE A 131 -6.01 16.85 -4.75
N ASP A 132 -5.73 18.14 -4.75
CA ASP A 132 -4.87 18.76 -3.75
C ASP A 132 -5.55 18.70 -2.38
N ALA A 133 -4.91 18.05 -1.42
CA ALA A 133 -5.37 17.86 -0.06
C ALA A 133 -4.34 18.35 0.97
N SER A 134 -3.58 19.37 0.60
CA SER A 134 -2.68 20.08 1.53
C SER A 134 -3.44 20.70 2.70
N ASP A 135 -4.68 21.10 2.47
CA ASP A 135 -5.68 21.46 3.48
C ASP A 135 -6.86 20.47 3.39
N LEU A 136 -6.96 19.57 4.35
CA LEU A 136 -8.03 18.57 4.44
C LEU A 136 -9.41 19.21 4.64
N ASN A 137 -9.48 20.42 5.20
CA ASN A 137 -10.73 21.14 5.44
C ASN A 137 -11.16 22.00 4.24
N SER A 138 -10.43 21.93 3.10
CA SER A 138 -10.84 22.65 1.91
C SER A 138 -12.19 22.15 1.38
N GLN A 139 -13.00 23.06 0.85
CA GLN A 139 -14.33 22.73 0.34
C GLN A 139 -14.27 21.61 -0.72
N GLN A 140 -13.26 21.63 -1.58
CA GLN A 140 -13.08 20.61 -2.61
C GLN A 140 -12.88 19.22 -2.03
N VAL A 141 -12.09 19.08 -0.95
CA VAL A 141 -11.84 17.80 -0.28
C VAL A 141 -13.09 17.33 0.44
N ILE A 142 -13.80 18.24 1.14
CA ILE A 142 -15.05 17.94 1.85
C ILE A 142 -16.15 17.45 0.88
N GLU A 143 -16.33 18.11 -0.24
CA GLU A 143 -17.33 17.72 -1.24
C GLU A 143 -17.04 16.34 -1.84
N HIS A 144 -15.78 15.98 -1.98
CA HIS A 144 -15.37 14.73 -2.62
C HIS A 144 -15.34 13.53 -1.64
N VAL A 145 -14.85 13.75 -0.43
CA VAL A 145 -14.59 12.70 0.56
C VAL A 145 -15.74 12.57 1.56
N GLY A 146 -16.25 13.71 2.04
CA GLY A 146 -17.22 13.83 3.15
C GLY A 146 -16.54 14.12 4.49
N GLU A 147 -17.21 14.91 5.34
CA GLU A 147 -16.67 15.39 6.62
C GLU A 147 -16.24 14.25 7.55
N GLU A 148 -17.06 13.21 7.71
CA GLU A 148 -16.80 12.08 8.61
C GLU A 148 -15.51 11.32 8.24
N LEU A 149 -15.29 11.06 6.95
CA LEU A 149 -14.08 10.37 6.49
C LEU A 149 -12.83 11.26 6.56
N ILE A 150 -12.99 12.57 6.48
CA ILE A 150 -11.89 13.53 6.66
C ILE A 150 -11.45 13.58 8.13
N GLU A 151 -12.40 13.62 9.05
CA GLU A 151 -12.10 13.59 10.49
C GLU A 151 -11.33 12.31 10.83
N LYS A 152 -11.84 11.15 10.39
CA LYS A 152 -11.15 9.87 10.56
C LYS A 152 -9.76 9.87 9.92
N LEU A 153 -9.63 10.38 8.70
CA LEU A 153 -8.33 10.47 8.01
C LEU A 153 -7.34 11.34 8.80
N ALA A 154 -7.78 12.47 9.34
CA ALA A 154 -6.93 13.36 10.12
C ALA A 154 -6.40 12.66 11.39
N GLU A 155 -7.27 11.95 12.13
CA GLU A 155 -6.90 11.16 13.30
C GLU A 155 -5.89 10.04 12.91
N ASP A 156 -6.18 9.30 11.85
CA ASP A 156 -5.32 8.22 11.37
C ASP A 156 -3.92 8.74 10.96
N LEU A 157 -3.86 9.90 10.31
CA LEU A 157 -2.60 10.52 9.91
C LEU A 157 -1.75 10.94 11.12
N GLU A 158 -2.36 11.51 12.16
CA GLU A 158 -1.66 11.84 13.40
C GLU A 158 -1.09 10.58 14.06
N LEU A 159 -1.87 9.51 14.16
CA LEU A 159 -1.43 8.24 14.73
C LEU A 159 -0.32 7.59 13.88
N SER A 160 -0.41 7.66 12.56
CA SER A 160 0.61 7.11 11.66
C SER A 160 1.95 7.84 11.80
N LEU A 161 1.93 9.16 12.03
CA LEU A 161 3.15 9.95 12.28
C LEU A 161 3.80 9.57 13.61
N ILE A 162 3.01 9.27 14.65
CA ILE A 162 3.52 8.77 15.94
C ILE A 162 4.18 7.41 15.75
N HIS A 163 3.55 6.50 15.00
CA HIS A 163 4.10 5.19 14.69
C HIS A 163 5.46 5.25 14.00
N ILE A 164 5.65 6.19 13.07
CA ILE A 164 6.93 6.42 12.39
C ILE A 164 7.98 6.99 13.33
N SER A 165 7.59 7.90 14.25
CA SER A 165 8.51 8.62 15.14
C SER A 165 8.95 7.82 16.36
N GLU A 166 8.14 6.86 16.80
CA GLU A 166 8.43 5.97 17.93
C GLU A 166 8.50 4.51 17.45
N PRO A 167 9.60 4.09 16.79
CA PRO A 167 9.76 2.70 16.44
C PRO A 167 9.75 1.88 17.72
N THR A 168 8.81 0.94 17.79
CA THR A 168 8.67 0.03 18.94
C THR A 168 10.03 -0.60 19.20
N ARG A 169 10.68 -0.21 20.29
CA ARG A 169 11.90 -0.89 20.77
C ARG A 169 11.49 -2.32 21.06
N GLN A 170 11.88 -3.22 20.20
CA GLN A 170 11.88 -4.64 20.53
C GLN A 170 13.07 -4.86 21.47
N ASP A 171 12.75 -5.05 22.77
CA ASP A 171 13.69 -5.62 23.73
C ASP A 171 13.93 -7.09 23.44
#